data_9c0ed2a7f9d99edfb2f7c37da69b5180
#
_entry.id   9c0ed2a7f9d99edfb2f7c37da69b5180
#
_cell.length_a   1.000
_cell.length_b   1.000
_cell.length_c   1.000
_cell.angle_alpha   90.00
_cell.angle_beta   90.00
_cell.angle_gamma   90.00
#
_symmetry.space_group_name_H-M   'P 1'
#
loop_
_entity.id
_entity.type
_entity.pdbx_description
1 polymer ?
#
loop_
_entity_poly.entity_id
_entity_poly.type
_entity_poly.pdbx_seq_one_letter_code
_entity_poly.pdbx_strand_id
1 'polypeptide(L)'
;MDGMKRLWITAATLLLAGCSSATGVTPVATVTAAPPGDSAEVATGLAVPWDIAFAADGVALVTERDSARLLSIKGGQVSELGTIAGVEPGGEGGLMGVAVKEPHVFVYFTAAQDNRIVRYELDGLKNPTVLVEGIPKAGIHNGGGLGVGPDGFLYASTGDAGERPQAQERDSLGGKILRMTLDGKPAPGNPFGTLVYSYGHRNVQGLAWDSKGRLYASEFGANAFDEVNLIEPGANYGWPEVEGQGDNPAYKNPIATWSTDQASPSGLAFAGGSLWMAGLRGQKLWQIPLSDDGTAGEPVARFDGQYGRLRAVAATPDGTLWFGTSNHDGRGSPRQGDDRILELTP
;
A
#
# COMPACT_ATOMS: atom_id res chain seq x y z
N MET A 1 72.51 36.92 49.70
CA MET A 1 72.94 35.56 49.36
C MET A 1 71.76 34.69 49.71
N ASP A 2 70.99 34.64 48.90
CA ASP A 2 70.08 33.81 48.10
C ASP A 2 69.76 32.43 48.61
N GLY A 3 68.55 32.24 48.97
CA GLY A 3 67.94 30.98 49.31
C GLY A 3 66.59 30.83 48.61
N MET A 4 66.62 30.32 47.42
CA MET A 4 65.44 30.06 46.58
C MET A 4 64.55 28.90 47.16
N LYS A 5 63.36 29.18 47.63
CA LYS A 5 62.38 28.20 48.02
C LYS A 5 61.57 27.77 46.78
N ARG A 6 61.68 26.50 46.40
CA ARG A 6 60.89 25.87 45.40
C ARG A 6 59.47 25.52 45.93
N LEU A 7 58.47 26.10 45.30
CA LEU A 7 57.04 25.80 45.57
C LEU A 7 56.63 24.63 44.70
N TRP A 8 56.14 23.53 45.29
CA TRP A 8 55.55 22.42 44.61
C TRP A 8 54.06 22.71 44.47
N ILE A 9 53.57 22.84 43.23
CA ILE A 9 52.11 22.92 42.93
C ILE A 9 51.62 21.50 42.56
N THR A 10 50.84 20.93 43.44
CA THR A 10 50.09 19.67 43.16
C THR A 10 48.89 20.00 42.32
N ALA A 11 48.87 19.54 41.09
CA ALA A 11 47.70 19.60 40.19
C ALA A 11 46.72 18.48 40.58
N ALA A 12 45.55 18.85 41.07
CA ALA A 12 44.43 17.93 41.26
C ALA A 12 43.66 17.80 39.92
N THR A 13 43.73 16.62 39.33
CA THR A 13 42.94 16.30 38.13
C THR A 13 41.51 15.93 38.52
N LEU A 14 40.57 16.82 38.27
CA LEU A 14 39.12 16.50 38.35
C LEU A 14 38.70 15.65 37.14
N LEU A 15 38.36 14.40 37.35
CA LEU A 15 37.70 13.56 36.40
C LEU A 15 36.20 13.96 36.34
N LEU A 16 35.80 14.70 35.32
CA LEU A 16 34.41 14.93 34.95
C LEU A 16 33.90 13.66 34.22
N ALA A 17 33.09 12.87 34.91
CA ALA A 17 32.30 11.81 34.26
C ALA A 17 31.17 12.46 33.45
N GLY A 18 31.40 12.62 32.15
CA GLY A 18 30.37 13.03 31.20
C GLY A 18 29.44 11.86 30.93
N CYS A 19 28.19 11.93 31.42
CA CYS A 19 27.11 11.09 30.90
C CYS A 19 26.80 11.53 29.46
N SER A 20 27.31 10.80 28.47
CA SER A 20 26.86 10.88 27.10
C SER A 20 25.53 10.11 27.03
N SER A 21 24.42 10.83 27.02
CA SER A 21 23.14 10.32 26.52
C SER A 21 23.30 10.11 25.01
N ALA A 22 23.53 8.88 24.62
CA ALA A 22 23.44 8.47 23.23
C ALA A 22 21.98 8.57 22.79
N THR A 23 21.63 9.64 22.08
CA THR A 23 20.42 9.67 21.26
C THR A 23 20.59 8.61 20.19
N GLY A 24 19.86 7.51 20.36
CA GLY A 24 19.83 6.43 19.40
C GLY A 24 19.21 6.94 18.10
N VAL A 25 20.06 7.35 17.17
CA VAL A 25 19.66 7.50 15.77
C VAL A 25 19.55 6.06 15.25
N THR A 26 18.31 5.58 15.06
CA THR A 26 18.06 4.31 14.37
C THR A 26 18.70 4.42 12.98
N PRO A 27 19.54 3.48 12.57
CA PRO A 27 20.17 3.57 11.26
C PRO A 27 19.08 3.52 10.18
N VAL A 28 19.08 4.50 9.28
CA VAL A 28 18.37 4.43 8.00
C VAL A 28 18.90 3.18 7.30
N ALA A 29 17.99 2.26 6.97
CA ALA A 29 18.33 0.99 6.36
C ALA A 29 19.24 1.19 5.14
N THR A 30 20.37 0.52 5.13
CA THR A 30 21.29 0.54 4.00
C THR A 30 20.66 -0.34 2.91
N VAL A 31 20.06 0.25 1.90
CA VAL A 31 19.41 -0.45 0.79
C VAL A 31 20.45 -1.29 0.04
N THR A 32 20.43 -2.59 0.25
CA THR A 32 21.23 -3.52 -0.55
C THR A 32 20.42 -3.83 -1.82
N ALA A 33 20.87 -3.34 -2.99
CA ALA A 33 20.31 -3.74 -4.26
C ALA A 33 20.63 -5.23 -4.50
N ALA A 34 19.59 -6.07 -4.61
CA ALA A 34 19.77 -7.44 -5.08
C ALA A 34 20.04 -7.44 -6.60
N PRO A 35 20.77 -8.44 -7.14
CA PRO A 35 20.89 -8.60 -8.58
C PRO A 35 19.47 -8.66 -9.20
N PRO A 36 19.27 -8.11 -10.41
CA PRO A 36 17.97 -8.17 -11.08
C PRO A 36 17.54 -9.65 -11.18
N GLY A 37 16.39 -9.99 -10.58
CA GLY A 37 15.72 -11.25 -10.83
C GLY A 37 15.21 -11.26 -12.28
N ASP A 38 15.16 -12.42 -12.90
CA ASP A 38 14.56 -12.56 -14.22
C ASP A 38 13.04 -12.35 -14.06
N SER A 39 12.50 -11.29 -14.68
CA SER A 39 11.07 -11.10 -14.84
C SER A 39 10.67 -11.38 -16.27
N ALA A 40 9.50 -11.99 -16.46
CA ALA A 40 8.91 -12.25 -17.77
C ALA A 40 7.80 -11.23 -18.04
N GLU A 41 7.67 -10.81 -19.31
CA GLU A 41 6.57 -9.95 -19.73
C GLU A 41 5.30 -10.78 -19.92
N VAL A 42 4.20 -10.39 -19.27
CA VAL A 42 2.89 -11.04 -19.34
C VAL A 42 1.97 -10.32 -20.32
N ALA A 43 1.91 -8.99 -20.23
CA ALA A 43 1.06 -8.16 -21.07
C ALA A 43 1.65 -6.76 -21.23
N THR A 44 1.39 -6.13 -22.38
CA THR A 44 1.87 -4.78 -22.74
C THR A 44 0.78 -3.91 -23.33
N GLY A 45 1.05 -2.60 -23.45
CA GLY A 45 0.13 -1.65 -24.07
C GLY A 45 -1.12 -1.37 -23.25
N LEU A 46 -1.01 -1.50 -21.92
CA LEU A 46 -2.07 -1.17 -20.98
C LEU A 46 -2.12 0.34 -20.71
N ALA A 47 -3.26 0.84 -20.25
CA ALA A 47 -3.46 2.25 -19.94
C ALA A 47 -3.60 2.47 -18.43
N VAL A 48 -2.49 2.74 -17.74
CA VAL A 48 -2.45 2.97 -16.29
C VAL A 48 -3.10 1.83 -15.50
N PRO A 49 -2.62 0.57 -15.62
CA PRO A 49 -3.15 -0.54 -14.84
C PRO A 49 -3.01 -0.24 -13.35
N TRP A 50 -4.14 -0.30 -12.61
CA TRP A 50 -4.15 0.14 -11.22
C TRP A 50 -4.06 -1.02 -10.24
N ASP A 51 -4.81 -2.10 -10.47
CA ASP A 51 -4.86 -3.27 -9.58
C ASP A 51 -5.07 -4.56 -10.38
N ILE A 52 -4.72 -5.70 -9.76
CA ILE A 52 -4.81 -7.04 -10.33
C ILE A 52 -5.46 -7.97 -9.31
N ALA A 53 -6.49 -8.70 -9.73
CA ALA A 53 -7.08 -9.79 -8.94
C ALA A 53 -7.25 -11.04 -9.80
N PHE A 54 -7.14 -12.23 -9.18
CA PHE A 54 -7.28 -13.50 -9.89
C PHE A 54 -8.64 -14.16 -9.60
N ALA A 55 -9.31 -14.62 -10.65
CA ALA A 55 -10.44 -15.52 -10.56
C ALA A 55 -9.97 -16.96 -10.25
N ALA A 56 -10.90 -17.83 -9.83
CA ALA A 56 -10.56 -19.18 -9.41
C ALA A 56 -9.97 -20.05 -10.55
N ASP A 57 -10.28 -19.73 -11.82
CA ASP A 57 -9.74 -20.40 -13.01
C ASP A 57 -8.37 -19.84 -13.45
N GLY A 58 -7.76 -18.94 -12.64
CA GLY A 58 -6.47 -18.31 -12.90
C GLY A 58 -6.50 -17.15 -13.89
N VAL A 59 -7.68 -16.71 -14.36
CA VAL A 59 -7.81 -15.48 -15.15
C VAL A 59 -7.52 -14.29 -14.27
N ALA A 60 -6.59 -13.42 -14.68
CA ALA A 60 -6.36 -12.15 -14.02
C ALA A 60 -7.35 -11.09 -14.49
N LEU A 61 -7.93 -10.34 -13.58
CA LEU A 61 -8.69 -9.13 -13.83
C LEU A 61 -7.83 -7.93 -13.53
N VAL A 62 -7.80 -6.96 -14.43
CA VAL A 62 -6.96 -5.76 -14.34
C VAL A 62 -7.83 -4.53 -14.54
N THR A 63 -7.76 -3.60 -13.60
CA THR A 63 -8.39 -2.29 -13.75
C THR A 63 -7.48 -1.31 -14.45
N GLU A 64 -8.01 -0.50 -15.35
CA GLU A 64 -7.33 0.66 -15.93
C GLU A 64 -7.94 1.95 -15.38
N ARG A 65 -7.12 2.74 -14.68
CA ARG A 65 -7.59 3.89 -13.91
C ARG A 65 -8.34 4.92 -14.74
N ASP A 66 -7.74 5.34 -15.84
CA ASP A 66 -8.21 6.51 -16.60
C ASP A 66 -9.23 6.15 -17.68
N SER A 67 -9.13 4.94 -18.23
CA SER A 67 -10.07 4.44 -19.25
C SER A 67 -11.35 3.82 -18.64
N ALA A 68 -11.35 3.57 -17.33
CA ALA A 68 -12.42 2.86 -16.61
C ALA A 68 -12.68 1.43 -17.13
N ARG A 69 -11.75 0.84 -17.89
CA ARG A 69 -11.89 -0.51 -18.42
C ARG A 69 -11.51 -1.55 -17.36
N LEU A 70 -12.29 -2.60 -17.31
CA LEU A 70 -11.91 -3.85 -16.65
C LEU A 70 -11.46 -4.83 -17.72
N LEU A 71 -10.23 -5.29 -17.62
CA LEU A 71 -9.61 -6.23 -18.54
C LEU A 71 -9.50 -7.61 -17.92
N SER A 72 -9.42 -8.64 -18.76
CA SER A 72 -9.00 -9.99 -18.38
C SER A 72 -7.71 -10.37 -19.09
N ILE A 73 -6.82 -11.07 -18.40
CA ILE A 73 -5.58 -11.62 -18.97
C ILE A 73 -5.56 -13.11 -18.72
N LYS A 74 -5.44 -13.88 -19.79
CA LYS A 74 -5.32 -15.35 -19.74
C LYS A 74 -4.27 -15.82 -20.73
N GLY A 75 -3.20 -16.49 -20.23
CA GLY A 75 -2.11 -16.95 -21.08
C GLY A 75 -1.45 -15.83 -21.89
N GLY A 76 -1.31 -14.64 -21.32
CA GLY A 76 -0.73 -13.46 -21.98
C GLY A 76 -1.69 -12.71 -22.92
N GLN A 77 -2.88 -13.26 -23.19
CA GLN A 77 -3.87 -12.59 -24.02
C GLN A 77 -4.73 -11.63 -23.20
N VAL A 78 -4.72 -10.33 -23.58
CA VAL A 78 -5.54 -9.29 -22.99
C VAL A 78 -6.87 -9.19 -23.74
N SER A 79 -7.97 -9.15 -22.98
CA SER A 79 -9.32 -8.93 -23.50
C SER A 79 -10.08 -7.95 -22.60
N GLU A 80 -10.87 -7.08 -23.20
CA GLU A 80 -11.75 -6.18 -22.44
C GLU A 80 -13.02 -6.92 -21.99
N LEU A 81 -13.29 -6.91 -20.68
CA LEU A 81 -14.56 -7.40 -20.13
C LEU A 81 -15.65 -6.34 -20.22
N GLY A 82 -15.28 -5.08 -20.11
CA GLY A 82 -16.20 -3.95 -20.24
C GLY A 82 -15.67 -2.70 -19.56
N THR A 83 -16.42 -1.60 -19.71
CA THR A 83 -16.16 -0.30 -19.07
C THR A 83 -17.08 -0.13 -17.88
N ILE A 84 -16.53 0.25 -16.72
CA ILE A 84 -17.28 0.48 -15.48
C ILE A 84 -18.00 1.83 -15.55
N ALA A 85 -19.31 1.79 -15.54
CA ALA A 85 -20.12 3.00 -15.62
C ALA A 85 -20.03 3.86 -14.34
N GLY A 86 -20.06 5.19 -14.52
CA GLY A 86 -20.04 6.15 -13.40
C GLY A 86 -18.64 6.46 -12.85
N VAL A 87 -17.59 5.92 -13.43
CA VAL A 87 -16.20 6.31 -13.12
C VAL A 87 -15.94 7.71 -13.69
N GLU A 88 -15.42 8.60 -12.84
CA GLU A 88 -15.00 9.97 -13.18
C GLU A 88 -13.49 10.12 -12.89
N PRO A 89 -12.64 9.77 -13.85
CA PRO A 89 -11.20 9.85 -13.66
C PRO A 89 -10.73 11.28 -13.45
N GLY A 90 -9.77 11.46 -12.55
CA GLY A 90 -9.16 12.79 -12.31
C GLY A 90 -8.16 12.78 -11.17
N GLY A 91 -7.03 13.45 -11.37
CA GLY A 91 -5.95 13.44 -10.39
C GLY A 91 -5.42 12.03 -10.12
N GLU A 92 -5.59 11.56 -8.90
CA GLU A 92 -5.23 10.18 -8.49
C GLU A 92 -6.41 9.21 -8.56
N GLY A 93 -7.63 9.73 -8.75
CA GLY A 93 -8.85 8.94 -8.82
C GLY A 93 -9.16 8.40 -10.21
N GLY A 94 -10.08 7.44 -10.26
CA GLY A 94 -10.54 6.73 -11.45
C GLY A 94 -11.00 5.33 -11.08
N LEU A 95 -10.89 4.34 -11.97
CA LEU A 95 -11.11 2.94 -11.65
C LEU A 95 -9.86 2.38 -10.95
N MET A 96 -10.00 2.02 -9.67
CA MET A 96 -8.86 1.67 -8.81
C MET A 96 -8.87 0.19 -8.44
N GLY A 97 -9.21 -0.17 -7.20
CA GLY A 97 -9.11 -1.53 -6.70
C GLY A 97 -10.09 -2.50 -7.35
N VAL A 98 -9.67 -3.76 -7.45
CA VAL A 98 -10.51 -4.88 -7.88
C VAL A 98 -10.34 -6.07 -6.95
N ALA A 99 -11.45 -6.74 -6.63
CA ALA A 99 -11.45 -8.00 -5.90
C ALA A 99 -12.42 -8.99 -6.53
N VAL A 100 -12.11 -10.28 -6.42
CA VAL A 100 -12.95 -11.34 -6.97
C VAL A 100 -13.39 -12.29 -5.85
N LYS A 101 -14.67 -12.57 -5.80
CA LYS A 101 -15.22 -13.68 -5.05
C LYS A 101 -16.40 -14.23 -5.86
N GLU A 102 -16.13 -15.22 -6.66
CA GLU A 102 -17.14 -15.76 -7.57
C GLU A 102 -18.44 -16.10 -6.87
N PRO A 103 -19.60 -15.80 -7.53
CA PRO A 103 -19.71 -15.35 -8.93
C PRO A 103 -19.57 -13.83 -9.14
N HIS A 104 -19.00 -13.09 -8.20
CA HIS A 104 -18.94 -11.63 -8.22
C HIS A 104 -17.54 -11.07 -8.41
N VAL A 105 -17.49 -9.88 -9.01
CA VAL A 105 -16.36 -8.96 -9.02
C VAL A 105 -16.75 -7.67 -8.29
N PHE A 106 -15.83 -7.13 -7.52
CA PHE A 106 -15.97 -5.89 -6.77
C PHE A 106 -14.99 -4.88 -7.31
N VAL A 107 -15.41 -3.64 -7.48
CA VAL A 107 -14.53 -2.55 -7.91
C VAL A 107 -14.67 -1.36 -6.99
N TYR A 108 -13.53 -0.71 -6.72
CA TYR A 108 -13.46 0.57 -6.03
C TYR A 108 -13.13 1.65 -7.06
N PHE A 109 -13.91 2.72 -7.11
CA PHE A 109 -13.68 3.79 -8.06
C PHE A 109 -14.12 5.16 -7.59
N THR A 110 -13.54 6.20 -8.20
CA THR A 110 -13.95 7.58 -8.05
C THR A 110 -15.14 7.88 -8.96
N ALA A 111 -16.25 8.32 -8.37
CA ALA A 111 -17.45 8.79 -9.06
C ALA A 111 -17.54 10.33 -9.00
N ALA A 112 -18.64 10.90 -9.53
CA ALA A 112 -18.82 12.34 -9.59
C ALA A 112 -18.78 13.03 -8.22
N GLN A 113 -19.35 12.42 -7.16
CA GLN A 113 -19.47 13.03 -5.84
C GLN A 113 -18.63 12.38 -4.74
N ASP A 114 -18.23 11.11 -4.92
CA ASP A 114 -17.56 10.30 -3.90
C ASP A 114 -16.65 9.26 -4.53
N ASN A 115 -15.89 8.56 -3.70
CA ASN A 115 -15.39 7.24 -4.03
C ASN A 115 -16.41 6.19 -3.56
N ARG A 116 -16.54 5.08 -4.30
CA ARG A 116 -17.52 4.04 -3.99
C ARG A 116 -17.04 2.64 -4.32
N ILE A 117 -17.74 1.66 -3.74
CA ILE A 117 -17.53 0.24 -4.00
C ILE A 117 -18.78 -0.32 -4.64
N VAL A 118 -18.60 -0.96 -5.79
CA VAL A 118 -19.71 -1.57 -6.55
C VAL A 118 -19.40 -3.02 -6.83
N ARG A 119 -20.40 -3.89 -6.63
CA ARG A 119 -20.36 -5.30 -6.98
C ARG A 119 -21.07 -5.52 -8.32
N TYR A 120 -20.50 -6.37 -9.15
CA TYR A 120 -21.09 -6.87 -10.40
C TYR A 120 -21.13 -8.41 -10.36
N GLU A 121 -22.01 -9.01 -11.13
CA GLU A 121 -21.82 -10.39 -11.57
C GLU A 121 -20.63 -10.44 -12.53
N LEU A 122 -19.69 -11.35 -12.31
CA LEU A 122 -18.46 -11.45 -13.11
C LEU A 122 -18.79 -11.79 -14.58
N ASP A 123 -19.81 -12.65 -14.80
CA ASP A 123 -20.29 -12.97 -16.15
C ASP A 123 -20.98 -11.76 -16.81
N GLY A 124 -20.22 -11.08 -17.68
CA GLY A 124 -20.66 -9.95 -18.49
C GLY A 124 -20.89 -8.66 -17.72
N LEU A 125 -20.33 -8.50 -16.52
CA LEU A 125 -20.41 -7.29 -15.67
C LEU A 125 -21.86 -6.80 -15.48
N LYS A 126 -22.76 -7.73 -15.15
CA LYS A 126 -24.21 -7.47 -15.00
C LYS A 126 -24.56 -7.07 -13.57
N ASN A 127 -25.78 -6.58 -13.41
CA ASN A 127 -26.43 -6.35 -12.12
C ASN A 127 -25.59 -5.53 -11.13
N PRO A 128 -25.15 -4.29 -11.50
CA PRO A 128 -24.37 -3.45 -10.60
C PRO A 128 -25.13 -3.16 -9.31
N THR A 129 -24.46 -3.36 -8.18
CA THR A 129 -25.00 -3.07 -6.85
C THR A 129 -24.01 -2.19 -6.12
N VAL A 130 -24.38 -0.96 -5.76
CA VAL A 130 -23.56 -0.08 -4.92
C VAL A 130 -23.56 -0.66 -3.50
N LEU A 131 -22.39 -1.02 -3.00
CA LEU A 131 -22.21 -1.56 -1.66
C LEU A 131 -21.89 -0.47 -0.65
N VAL A 132 -21.01 0.47 -1.03
CA VAL A 132 -20.61 1.61 -0.21
C VAL A 132 -20.53 2.83 -1.12
N GLU A 133 -21.09 3.94 -0.66
CA GLU A 133 -20.96 5.26 -1.27
C GLU A 133 -20.63 6.31 -0.19
N GLY A 134 -20.34 7.55 -0.59
CA GLY A 134 -20.01 8.61 0.35
C GLY A 134 -18.59 8.50 0.94
N ILE A 135 -17.70 7.68 0.37
CA ILE A 135 -16.29 7.71 0.73
C ILE A 135 -15.70 9.03 0.20
N PRO A 136 -15.04 9.84 1.04
CA PRO A 136 -14.48 11.12 0.61
C PRO A 136 -13.56 10.98 -0.61
N LYS A 137 -13.67 11.93 -1.55
CA LYS A 137 -12.82 12.00 -2.75
C LYS A 137 -12.19 13.35 -2.92
N ALA A 138 -11.03 13.39 -3.56
CA ALA A 138 -10.38 14.61 -4.03
C ALA A 138 -9.49 14.33 -5.24
N GLY A 139 -8.78 15.35 -5.73
CA GLY A 139 -7.72 15.15 -6.72
C GLY A 139 -6.53 14.30 -6.23
N ILE A 140 -6.45 14.07 -4.90
CA ILE A 140 -5.42 13.31 -4.21
C ILE A 140 -6.02 12.43 -3.12
N HIS A 141 -5.26 11.42 -2.66
CA HIS A 141 -5.55 10.59 -1.49
C HIS A 141 -6.94 9.91 -1.52
N ASN A 142 -7.22 9.23 -2.62
CA ASN A 142 -8.48 8.51 -2.77
C ASN A 142 -8.44 7.09 -2.19
N GLY A 143 -7.28 6.62 -1.69
CA GLY A 143 -7.11 5.24 -1.27
C GLY A 143 -7.20 4.28 -2.44
N GLY A 144 -8.08 3.29 -2.34
CA GLY A 144 -8.48 2.46 -3.48
C GLY A 144 -8.15 0.99 -3.36
N GLY A 145 -7.32 0.55 -2.41
CA GLY A 145 -7.04 -0.87 -2.21
C GLY A 145 -8.31 -1.65 -1.89
N LEU A 146 -8.49 -2.81 -2.52
CA LEU A 146 -9.66 -3.67 -2.36
C LEU A 146 -9.23 -5.14 -2.34
N GLY A 147 -9.79 -5.95 -1.43
CA GLY A 147 -9.46 -7.36 -1.36
C GLY A 147 -10.45 -8.16 -0.52
N VAL A 148 -10.58 -9.45 -0.82
CA VAL A 148 -11.33 -10.38 0.03
C VAL A 148 -10.34 -11.07 0.97
N GLY A 149 -10.51 -10.86 2.27
CA GLY A 149 -9.68 -11.46 3.29
C GLY A 149 -9.88 -12.97 3.43
N PRO A 150 -8.96 -13.68 4.09
CA PRO A 150 -9.08 -15.11 4.36
C PRO A 150 -10.29 -15.47 5.22
N ASP A 151 -10.84 -14.49 5.93
CA ASP A 151 -12.08 -14.60 6.71
C ASP A 151 -13.36 -14.48 5.84
N GLY A 152 -13.22 -14.27 4.54
CA GLY A 152 -14.30 -14.19 3.56
C GLY A 152 -15.02 -12.84 3.48
N PHE A 153 -14.54 -11.81 4.20
CA PHE A 153 -15.08 -10.46 4.14
C PHE A 153 -14.33 -9.58 3.14
N LEU A 154 -15.02 -8.59 2.62
CA LEU A 154 -14.43 -7.57 1.75
C LEU A 154 -13.77 -6.47 2.58
N TYR A 155 -12.53 -6.13 2.23
CA TYR A 155 -11.78 -5.05 2.82
C TYR A 155 -11.51 -3.97 1.77
N ALA A 156 -11.56 -2.72 2.20
CA ALA A 156 -11.23 -1.58 1.35
C ALA A 156 -10.39 -0.58 2.12
N SER A 157 -9.44 0.04 1.45
CA SER A 157 -8.66 1.13 2.01
C SER A 157 -9.09 2.47 1.43
N THR A 158 -9.11 3.50 2.27
CA THR A 158 -9.52 4.85 1.87
C THR A 158 -8.40 5.85 2.20
N GLY A 159 -8.41 6.97 1.49
CA GLY A 159 -7.55 8.11 1.81
C GLY A 159 -8.30 9.21 2.57
N ASP A 160 -7.56 10.16 3.10
CA ASP A 160 -8.13 11.33 3.80
C ASP A 160 -8.69 12.40 2.84
N ALA A 161 -8.60 12.18 1.53
CA ALA A 161 -9.01 13.13 0.48
C ALA A 161 -8.44 14.55 0.68
N GLY A 162 -7.29 14.68 1.37
CA GLY A 162 -6.68 15.95 1.73
C GLY A 162 -7.27 16.64 2.98
N GLU A 163 -8.35 16.09 3.54
CA GLU A 163 -9.00 16.56 4.77
C GLU A 163 -8.49 15.75 5.97
N ARG A 164 -7.26 16.04 6.40
CA ARG A 164 -6.50 15.29 7.41
C ARG A 164 -7.29 14.91 8.68
N PRO A 165 -8.11 15.79 9.30
CA PRO A 165 -8.84 15.46 10.53
C PRO A 165 -9.77 14.27 10.38
N GLN A 166 -10.32 14.01 9.18
CA GLN A 166 -11.22 12.89 8.93
C GLN A 166 -10.59 11.53 9.29
N ALA A 167 -9.26 11.41 9.18
CA ALA A 167 -8.55 10.18 9.52
C ALA A 167 -8.79 9.74 10.97
N GLN A 168 -8.96 10.70 11.91
CA GLN A 168 -9.24 10.46 13.32
C GLN A 168 -10.74 10.35 13.65
N GLU A 169 -11.62 10.81 12.76
CA GLU A 169 -13.06 10.76 12.93
C GLU A 169 -13.62 9.37 12.57
N ARG A 170 -14.08 8.60 13.56
CA ARG A 170 -14.58 7.22 13.34
C ARG A 170 -15.91 7.14 12.59
N ASP A 171 -16.63 8.25 12.49
CA ASP A 171 -17.87 8.34 11.72
C ASP A 171 -17.63 8.73 10.25
N SER A 172 -16.42 9.20 9.91
CA SER A 172 -15.98 9.43 8.54
C SER A 172 -15.43 8.14 7.92
N LEU A 173 -15.66 7.96 6.61
CA LEU A 173 -15.05 6.87 5.84
C LEU A 173 -13.68 7.25 5.24
N GLY A 174 -13.20 8.49 5.43
CA GLY A 174 -11.89 8.94 4.96
C GLY A 174 -10.75 8.52 5.89
N GLY A 175 -9.62 8.06 5.32
CA GLY A 175 -8.43 7.64 6.08
C GLY A 175 -8.66 6.41 6.94
N LYS A 176 -9.22 5.35 6.37
CA LYS A 176 -9.65 4.12 7.05
C LYS A 176 -9.23 2.85 6.31
N ILE A 177 -9.17 1.76 7.05
CA ILE A 177 -9.44 0.43 6.50
C ILE A 177 -10.88 0.09 6.86
N LEU A 178 -11.66 -0.29 5.85
CA LEU A 178 -13.05 -0.72 5.99
C LEU A 178 -13.11 -2.25 5.88
N ARG A 179 -14.03 -2.89 6.63
CA ARG A 179 -14.29 -4.33 6.53
C ARG A 179 -15.80 -4.57 6.52
N MET A 180 -16.26 -5.33 5.54
CA MET A 180 -17.68 -5.50 5.26
C MET A 180 -18.02 -6.89 4.75
N THR A 181 -19.28 -7.25 4.84
CA THR A 181 -19.82 -8.41 4.14
C THR A 181 -19.79 -8.17 2.61
N LEU A 182 -19.93 -9.23 1.83
CA LEU A 182 -20.02 -9.11 0.36
C LEU A 182 -21.29 -8.36 -0.14
N ASP A 183 -22.17 -7.98 0.79
CA ASP A 183 -23.35 -7.13 0.55
C ASP A 183 -23.19 -5.70 1.09
N GLY A 184 -21.96 -5.30 1.47
CA GLY A 184 -21.64 -3.93 1.90
C GLY A 184 -22.07 -3.57 3.33
N LYS A 185 -22.48 -4.55 4.16
CA LYS A 185 -22.84 -4.32 5.56
C LYS A 185 -21.61 -4.45 6.45
N PRO A 186 -21.56 -3.76 7.62
CA PRO A 186 -20.51 -3.98 8.58
C PRO A 186 -20.31 -5.46 8.87
N ALA A 187 -19.06 -5.95 8.77
CA ALA A 187 -18.78 -7.35 9.05
C ALA A 187 -18.94 -7.66 10.55
N PRO A 188 -19.46 -8.84 10.92
CA PRO A 188 -19.51 -9.27 12.33
C PRO A 188 -18.13 -9.19 12.99
N GLY A 189 -18.07 -8.63 14.20
CA GLY A 189 -16.83 -8.46 14.95
C GLY A 189 -16.03 -7.22 14.57
N ASN A 190 -16.54 -6.32 13.74
CA ASN A 190 -15.93 -5.01 13.56
C ASN A 190 -15.89 -4.24 14.88
N PRO A 191 -14.75 -3.56 15.20
CA PRO A 191 -14.52 -3.02 16.54
C PRO A 191 -15.49 -1.91 16.96
N PHE A 192 -16.10 -1.22 15.99
CA PHE A 192 -16.99 -0.06 16.24
C PHE A 192 -18.45 -0.34 15.83
N GLY A 193 -18.78 -1.55 15.37
CA GLY A 193 -20.11 -1.87 14.85
C GLY A 193 -20.46 -1.15 13.53
N THR A 194 -19.49 -0.47 12.91
CA THR A 194 -19.57 0.22 11.62
C THR A 194 -18.70 -0.48 10.58
N LEU A 195 -18.56 0.10 9.37
CA LEU A 195 -17.63 -0.39 8.35
C LEU A 195 -16.17 -0.24 8.76
N VAL A 196 -15.85 0.70 9.67
CA VAL A 196 -14.48 1.04 10.05
C VAL A 196 -13.82 -0.12 10.82
N TYR A 197 -12.69 -0.60 10.29
CA TYR A 197 -11.87 -1.64 10.89
C TYR A 197 -10.65 -1.08 11.60
N SER A 198 -9.94 -0.13 10.97
CA SER A 198 -8.89 0.69 11.56
C SER A 198 -8.97 2.12 11.06
N TYR A 199 -8.29 3.06 11.73
CA TYR A 199 -8.38 4.49 11.43
C TYR A 199 -7.04 5.19 11.66
N GLY A 200 -6.98 6.49 11.35
CA GLY A 200 -5.74 7.26 11.45
C GLY A 200 -4.80 7.00 10.29
N HIS A 201 -5.33 6.75 9.09
CA HIS A 201 -4.59 6.56 7.84
C HIS A 201 -4.65 7.81 6.97
N ARG A 202 -3.56 8.04 6.21
CA ARG A 202 -3.49 9.13 5.23
C ARG A 202 -3.98 8.72 3.85
N ASN A 203 -3.31 7.74 3.23
CA ASN A 203 -3.64 7.27 1.88
C ASN A 203 -3.09 5.87 1.65
N VAL A 204 -3.89 4.88 1.98
CA VAL A 204 -3.56 3.47 1.82
C VAL A 204 -3.99 2.99 0.44
N GLN A 205 -3.08 2.37 -0.33
CA GLN A 205 -3.38 1.86 -1.67
C GLN A 205 -3.24 0.35 -1.82
N GLY A 206 -2.43 -0.32 -1.01
CA GLY A 206 -2.23 -1.76 -1.09
C GLY A 206 -2.69 -2.48 0.18
N LEU A 207 -3.29 -3.64 0.01
CA LEU A 207 -3.69 -4.56 1.07
C LEU A 207 -3.17 -5.96 0.75
N ALA A 208 -2.59 -6.62 1.75
CA ALA A 208 -2.13 -8.01 1.60
C ALA A 208 -2.34 -8.81 2.89
N TRP A 209 -2.54 -10.11 2.76
CA TRP A 209 -2.61 -11.04 3.89
C TRP A 209 -1.48 -12.03 3.80
N ASP A 210 -0.81 -12.27 4.92
CA ASP A 210 0.18 -13.33 5.00
C ASP A 210 -0.48 -14.72 5.18
N SER A 211 0.37 -15.76 5.24
CA SER A 211 -0.09 -17.15 5.40
C SER A 211 -0.81 -17.42 6.73
N LYS A 212 -0.69 -16.53 7.72
CA LYS A 212 -1.37 -16.61 9.01
C LYS A 212 -2.65 -15.76 9.06
N GLY A 213 -3.00 -15.11 7.94
CA GLY A 213 -4.19 -14.26 7.82
C GLY A 213 -4.05 -12.88 8.44
N ARG A 214 -2.82 -12.42 8.75
CA ARG A 214 -2.57 -11.06 9.23
C ARG A 214 -2.63 -10.09 8.07
N LEU A 215 -3.34 -8.98 8.25
CA LEU A 215 -3.51 -7.95 7.24
C LEU A 215 -2.39 -6.91 7.31
N TYR A 216 -1.83 -6.60 6.17
CA TYR A 216 -0.84 -5.53 5.98
C TYR A 216 -1.36 -4.49 4.99
N ALA A 217 -0.93 -3.25 5.17
CA ALA A 217 -1.29 -2.13 4.32
C ALA A 217 -0.06 -1.30 3.96
N SER A 218 0.02 -0.85 2.71
CA SER A 218 1.02 0.11 2.22
C SER A 218 0.40 1.50 2.18
N GLU A 219 1.09 2.48 2.75
CA GLU A 219 0.55 3.80 3.01
C GLU A 219 1.51 4.92 2.60
N PHE A 220 1.01 5.89 1.84
CA PHE A 220 1.75 7.10 1.50
C PHE A 220 1.86 8.05 2.68
N GLY A 221 3.07 8.44 2.99
CA GLY A 221 3.36 9.53 3.89
C GLY A 221 3.15 10.91 3.28
N ALA A 222 3.28 11.94 4.11
CA ALA A 222 3.13 13.34 3.67
C ALA A 222 4.48 13.96 3.29
N ASN A 223 5.41 13.98 4.23
CA ASN A 223 6.68 14.68 4.08
C ASN A 223 7.89 13.89 4.58
N ALA A 224 7.69 12.94 5.48
CA ALA A 224 8.75 12.24 6.15
C ALA A 224 8.82 10.77 5.75
N PHE A 225 7.75 10.00 5.97
CA PHE A 225 7.83 8.55 5.87
C PHE A 225 6.63 7.95 5.13
N ASP A 226 6.92 7.17 4.10
CA ASP A 226 6.02 6.14 3.57
C ASP A 226 6.09 4.90 4.46
N GLU A 227 5.02 4.10 4.53
CA GLU A 227 4.87 3.07 5.55
C GLU A 227 4.33 1.75 5.02
N VAL A 228 4.71 0.65 5.68
CA VAL A 228 3.94 -0.60 5.71
C VAL A 228 3.51 -0.87 7.13
N ASN A 229 2.21 -1.08 7.30
CA ASN A 229 1.54 -1.26 8.57
C ASN A 229 1.00 -2.68 8.71
N LEU A 230 1.18 -3.32 9.89
CA LEU A 230 0.42 -4.50 10.30
C LEU A 230 -0.91 -4.02 10.89
N ILE A 231 -2.02 -4.39 10.25
CA ILE A 231 -3.34 -3.85 10.57
C ILE A 231 -4.05 -4.69 11.63
N GLU A 232 -4.42 -4.03 12.72
CA GLU A 232 -5.17 -4.61 13.84
C GLU A 232 -6.57 -3.97 13.95
N PRO A 233 -7.59 -4.76 14.34
CA PRO A 233 -8.95 -4.23 14.51
C PRO A 233 -9.01 -3.15 15.60
N GLY A 234 -9.61 -2.00 15.28
CA GLY A 234 -9.80 -0.89 16.21
C GLY A 234 -8.56 -0.01 16.44
N ALA A 235 -7.43 -0.36 15.84
CA ALA A 235 -6.19 0.38 16.04
C ALA A 235 -6.20 1.73 15.32
N ASN A 236 -5.48 2.69 15.91
CA ASN A 236 -5.21 4.03 15.37
C ASN A 236 -3.76 4.08 14.87
N TYR A 237 -3.57 4.47 13.59
CA TYR A 237 -2.26 4.55 12.95
C TYR A 237 -1.65 5.97 12.97
N GLY A 238 -2.32 6.90 13.66
CA GLY A 238 -1.74 8.16 14.11
C GLY A 238 -1.87 9.35 13.15
N TRP A 239 -2.13 9.15 11.86
CA TRP A 239 -2.31 10.29 10.97
C TRP A 239 -3.50 11.17 11.38
N PRO A 240 -3.40 12.52 11.42
CA PRO A 240 -2.26 13.35 11.00
C PRO A 240 -1.27 13.69 12.12
N GLU A 241 -1.43 13.18 13.33
CA GLU A 241 -0.64 13.53 14.51
C GLU A 241 0.77 12.91 14.47
N VAL A 242 0.91 11.74 13.85
CA VAL A 242 2.17 11.00 13.71
C VAL A 242 2.33 10.55 12.27
N GLU A 243 3.56 10.54 11.79
CA GLU A 243 4.02 9.98 10.52
C GLU A 243 5.31 9.20 10.82
N GLY A 244 5.34 7.91 10.47
CA GLY A 244 6.46 7.01 10.82
C GLY A 244 6.40 6.50 12.26
N GLN A 245 7.58 6.20 12.81
CA GLN A 245 7.73 5.70 14.17
C GLN A 245 7.46 6.80 15.21
N GLY A 246 6.74 6.47 16.27
CA GLY A 246 6.45 7.39 17.37
C GLY A 246 6.42 6.69 18.73
N ASP A 247 6.55 7.46 19.80
CA ASP A 247 6.59 6.96 21.18
C ASP A 247 5.23 6.97 21.87
N ASN A 248 4.17 7.46 21.21
CA ASN A 248 2.84 7.51 21.79
C ASN A 248 2.14 6.13 21.67
N PRO A 249 1.89 5.42 22.79
CA PRO A 249 1.29 4.09 22.76
C PRO A 249 -0.17 4.06 22.28
N ALA A 250 -0.81 5.22 22.10
CA ALA A 250 -2.14 5.30 21.52
C ALA A 250 -2.15 5.02 20.01
N TYR A 251 -1.00 5.08 19.36
CA TYR A 251 -0.82 4.87 17.93
C TYR A 251 0.00 3.63 17.65
N LYS A 252 -0.37 2.90 16.60
CA LYS A 252 0.40 1.75 16.12
C LYS A 252 1.52 2.23 15.20
N ASN A 253 2.73 1.79 15.50
CA ASN A 253 3.88 2.04 14.66
C ASN A 253 3.89 1.15 13.43
N PRO A 254 4.36 1.67 12.27
CA PRO A 254 4.60 0.88 11.08
C PRO A 254 5.67 -0.21 11.32
N ILE A 255 5.58 -1.31 10.59
CA ILE A 255 6.59 -2.38 10.60
C ILE A 255 7.79 -2.08 9.71
N ALA A 256 7.65 -1.17 8.75
CA ALA A 256 8.73 -0.66 7.90
C ALA A 256 8.41 0.74 7.40
N THR A 257 9.44 1.57 7.23
CA THR A 257 9.33 2.96 6.75
C THR A 257 10.39 3.29 5.71
N TRP A 258 10.07 4.20 4.81
CA TRP A 258 10.95 4.77 3.80
C TRP A 258 10.78 6.28 3.77
N SER A 259 11.80 7.02 3.33
CA SER A 259 11.57 8.41 2.94
C SER A 259 10.66 8.49 1.71
N THR A 260 9.86 9.55 1.60
CA THR A 260 8.82 9.67 0.56
C THR A 260 9.34 9.75 -0.88
N ASP A 261 10.65 9.90 -1.07
CA ASP A 261 11.32 9.82 -2.38
C ASP A 261 11.76 8.39 -2.73
N GLN A 262 11.87 7.49 -1.76
CA GLN A 262 12.34 6.12 -1.96
C GLN A 262 11.22 5.13 -2.30
N ALA A 263 9.98 5.41 -1.94
CA ALA A 263 8.87 4.48 -2.17
C ALA A 263 7.71 5.11 -2.94
N SER A 264 6.86 5.94 -2.34
CA SER A 264 5.50 6.23 -2.81
C SER A 264 4.73 4.93 -3.04
N PRO A 265 4.38 4.21 -1.94
CA PRO A 265 3.95 2.82 -1.98
C PRO A 265 2.54 2.70 -2.55
N SER A 266 2.32 1.75 -3.46
CA SER A 266 1.02 1.47 -4.04
C SER A 266 0.59 0.04 -3.76
N GLY A 267 0.45 -0.85 -4.75
CA GLY A 267 0.02 -2.21 -4.56
C GLY A 267 0.92 -3.00 -3.61
N LEU A 268 0.33 -3.92 -2.87
CA LEU A 268 0.98 -4.80 -1.91
C LEU A 268 0.49 -6.23 -2.10
N ALA A 269 1.39 -7.21 -2.08
CA ALA A 269 1.05 -8.63 -2.10
C ALA A 269 1.96 -9.41 -1.15
N PHE A 270 1.54 -10.63 -0.77
CA PHE A 270 2.37 -11.56 -0.01
C PHE A 270 2.65 -12.79 -0.85
N ALA A 271 3.93 -13.10 -1.06
CA ALA A 271 4.39 -14.30 -1.76
C ALA A 271 5.78 -14.70 -1.27
N GLY A 272 6.10 -16.01 -1.26
CA GLY A 272 7.42 -16.51 -0.90
C GLY A 272 7.93 -16.08 0.48
N GLY A 273 7.03 -15.91 1.48
CA GLY A 273 7.41 -15.48 2.83
C GLY A 273 7.73 -13.99 2.97
N SER A 274 7.47 -13.18 1.94
CA SER A 274 7.74 -11.74 1.92
C SER A 274 6.50 -10.95 1.51
N LEU A 275 6.39 -9.71 2.00
CA LEU A 275 5.56 -8.71 1.36
C LEU A 275 6.30 -8.13 0.15
N TRP A 276 5.55 -7.82 -0.89
CA TRP A 276 6.04 -7.20 -2.10
C TRP A 276 5.26 -5.93 -2.36
N MET A 277 5.94 -4.79 -2.37
CA MET A 277 5.35 -3.47 -2.43
C MET A 277 5.84 -2.71 -3.66
N ALA A 278 4.92 -2.26 -4.49
CA ALA A 278 5.23 -1.43 -5.64
C ALA A 278 5.53 0.02 -5.23
N GLY A 279 6.64 0.56 -5.71
CA GLY A 279 7.06 1.94 -5.50
C GLY A 279 6.86 2.78 -6.76
N LEU A 280 6.01 3.80 -6.65
CA LEU A 280 5.75 4.72 -7.78
C LEU A 280 6.90 5.69 -7.99
N ARG A 281 7.18 6.56 -7.01
CA ARG A 281 8.27 7.53 -7.11
C ARG A 281 9.63 6.86 -6.98
N GLY A 282 9.72 5.85 -6.11
CA GLY A 282 10.93 5.07 -5.90
C GLY A 282 11.30 4.19 -7.10
N GLN A 283 10.37 3.92 -8.04
CA GLN A 283 10.59 3.16 -9.27
C GLN A 283 11.22 1.79 -9.05
N LYS A 284 10.77 1.08 -8.01
CA LYS A 284 11.27 -0.24 -7.62
C LYS A 284 10.19 -1.09 -6.99
N LEU A 285 10.43 -2.38 -6.95
CA LEU A 285 9.63 -3.33 -6.21
C LEU A 285 10.36 -3.65 -4.91
N TRP A 286 9.75 -3.37 -3.77
CA TRP A 286 10.30 -3.68 -2.47
C TRP A 286 9.92 -5.08 -2.04
N GLN A 287 10.91 -5.92 -1.76
CA GLN A 287 10.73 -7.21 -1.09
C GLN A 287 10.99 -7.01 0.41
N ILE A 288 10.01 -7.33 1.24
CA ILE A 288 10.05 -7.13 2.69
C ILE A 288 9.86 -8.51 3.34
N PRO A 289 10.94 -9.20 3.72
CA PRO A 289 10.83 -10.50 4.38
C PRO A 289 10.00 -10.40 5.65
N LEU A 290 9.13 -11.36 5.91
CA LEU A 290 8.37 -11.44 7.16
C LEU A 290 8.86 -12.60 8.02
N SER A 291 9.07 -12.32 9.30
CA SER A 291 9.26 -13.35 10.31
C SER A 291 7.93 -13.98 10.73
N ASP A 292 8.02 -15.07 11.47
CA ASP A 292 6.84 -15.83 11.91
C ASP A 292 5.87 -15.04 12.79
N ASP A 293 6.33 -14.05 13.51
CA ASP A 293 5.50 -13.14 14.32
C ASP A 293 4.92 -11.96 13.54
N GLY A 294 5.34 -11.77 12.27
CA GLY A 294 4.86 -10.70 11.39
C GLY A 294 5.72 -9.44 11.40
N THR A 295 6.86 -9.47 12.09
CA THR A 295 7.85 -8.40 12.01
C THR A 295 8.54 -8.40 10.65
N ALA A 296 8.81 -7.19 10.14
CA ALA A 296 9.56 -7.02 8.90
C ALA A 296 11.05 -7.23 9.12
N GLY A 297 11.67 -8.00 8.22
CA GLY A 297 13.13 -7.99 8.03
C GLY A 297 13.57 -6.79 7.21
N GLU A 298 14.86 -6.72 6.87
CA GLU A 298 15.43 -5.64 6.05
C GLU A 298 14.82 -5.64 4.65
N PRO A 299 14.18 -4.54 4.21
CA PRO A 299 13.63 -4.43 2.87
C PRO A 299 14.70 -4.45 1.77
N VAL A 300 14.46 -5.20 0.71
CA VAL A 300 15.36 -5.33 -0.43
C VAL A 300 14.73 -4.69 -1.67
N ALA A 301 15.46 -3.78 -2.32
CA ALA A 301 15.04 -3.18 -3.58
C ALA A 301 15.28 -4.13 -4.75
N ARG A 302 14.24 -4.35 -5.56
CA ARG A 302 14.27 -5.11 -6.82
C ARG A 302 13.96 -4.19 -7.98
N PHE A 303 14.57 -4.43 -9.13
CA PHE A 303 14.31 -3.70 -10.39
C PHE A 303 14.46 -2.17 -10.28
N ASP A 304 15.40 -1.67 -9.47
CA ASP A 304 15.60 -0.25 -9.21
C ASP A 304 15.79 0.55 -10.51
N GLY A 305 14.83 1.44 -10.83
CA GLY A 305 14.77 2.24 -12.06
C GLY A 305 14.53 1.46 -13.36
N GLN A 306 14.50 0.12 -13.32
CA GLN A 306 14.47 -0.73 -14.52
C GLN A 306 13.17 -0.57 -15.31
N TYR A 307 12.03 -0.53 -14.64
CA TYR A 307 10.70 -0.47 -15.24
C TYR A 307 9.96 0.85 -15.02
N GLY A 308 10.62 1.84 -14.38
CA GLY A 308 9.98 3.09 -14.00
C GLY A 308 9.01 2.91 -12.84
N ARG A 309 7.89 3.62 -12.89
CA ARG A 309 6.88 3.62 -11.82
C ARG A 309 6.14 2.28 -11.76
N LEU A 310 6.16 1.65 -10.58
CA LEU A 310 5.44 0.40 -10.33
C LEU A 310 4.20 0.68 -9.48
N ARG A 311 3.04 0.06 -9.82
CA ARG A 311 1.79 0.31 -9.13
C ARG A 311 1.11 -0.97 -8.64
N ALA A 312 0.62 -1.81 -9.54
CA ALA A 312 -0.08 -3.04 -9.19
C ALA A 312 0.90 -4.12 -8.72
N VAL A 313 0.52 -4.90 -7.71
CA VAL A 313 1.21 -6.13 -7.32
C VAL A 313 0.19 -7.15 -6.88
N ALA A 314 0.26 -8.37 -7.38
CA ALA A 314 -0.63 -9.45 -6.97
C ALA A 314 0.11 -10.79 -6.97
N ALA A 315 -0.16 -11.63 -5.97
CA ALA A 315 0.28 -13.02 -5.97
C ALA A 315 -0.68 -13.84 -6.84
N THR A 316 -0.12 -14.65 -7.73
CA THR A 316 -0.89 -15.56 -8.56
C THR A 316 -1.32 -16.79 -7.77
N PRO A 317 -2.33 -17.54 -8.21
CA PRO A 317 -2.77 -18.78 -7.53
C PRO A 317 -1.69 -19.87 -7.44
N ASP A 318 -0.71 -19.87 -8.35
CA ASP A 318 0.42 -20.82 -8.36
C ASP A 318 1.65 -20.32 -7.59
N GLY A 319 1.59 -19.14 -6.96
CA GLY A 319 2.61 -18.62 -6.07
C GLY A 319 3.67 -17.75 -6.75
N THR A 320 3.52 -17.43 -8.03
CA THR A 320 4.32 -16.38 -8.69
C THR A 320 3.79 -14.99 -8.32
N LEU A 321 4.48 -13.94 -8.71
CA LEU A 321 4.10 -12.56 -8.44
C LEU A 321 3.95 -11.81 -9.76
N TRP A 322 2.82 -11.15 -9.96
CA TRP A 322 2.66 -10.19 -11.05
C TRP A 322 2.77 -8.76 -10.52
N PHE A 323 3.45 -7.90 -11.28
CA PHE A 323 3.54 -6.48 -10.98
C PHE A 323 3.37 -5.62 -12.24
N GLY A 324 2.71 -4.48 -12.08
CA GLY A 324 2.35 -3.59 -13.18
C GLY A 324 3.10 -2.26 -13.13
N THR A 325 3.49 -1.75 -14.32
CA THR A 325 4.01 -0.39 -14.47
C THR A 325 2.89 0.64 -14.52
N SER A 326 3.20 1.90 -14.26
CA SER A 326 2.27 3.04 -14.28
C SER A 326 2.99 4.27 -14.82
N ASN A 327 3.62 4.14 -15.98
CA ASN A 327 4.44 5.19 -16.57
C ASN A 327 3.61 6.22 -17.35
N HIS A 328 2.36 5.86 -17.73
CA HIS A 328 1.39 6.75 -18.39
C HIS A 328 0.51 7.53 -17.39
N ASP A 329 0.76 7.46 -16.08
CA ASP A 329 -0.07 8.10 -15.04
C ASP A 329 0.05 9.63 -14.95
N GLY A 330 0.75 10.26 -15.90
CA GLY A 330 1.01 11.70 -15.95
C GLY A 330 2.21 12.16 -15.13
N ARG A 331 2.84 11.26 -14.36
CA ARG A 331 4.04 11.52 -13.53
C ARG A 331 5.24 10.65 -13.92
N GLY A 332 5.03 9.70 -14.80
CA GLY A 332 6.05 8.80 -15.33
C GLY A 332 6.68 9.27 -16.64
N SER A 333 7.60 8.46 -17.13
CA SER A 333 8.23 8.63 -18.47
C SER A 333 8.00 7.34 -19.25
N PRO A 334 6.91 7.25 -20.04
CA PRO A 334 6.56 6.02 -20.76
C PRO A 334 7.66 5.61 -21.74
N ARG A 335 7.87 4.31 -21.85
CA ARG A 335 8.76 3.66 -22.81
C ARG A 335 7.94 2.81 -23.78
N GLN A 336 8.54 2.36 -24.87
CA GLN A 336 7.86 1.48 -25.82
C GLN A 336 7.34 0.21 -25.10
N GLY A 337 6.06 -0.10 -25.26
CA GLY A 337 5.38 -1.21 -24.64
C GLY A 337 4.79 -0.93 -23.24
N ASP A 338 5.02 0.25 -22.65
CA ASP A 338 4.35 0.64 -21.41
C ASP A 338 2.86 0.96 -21.66
N ASP A 339 1.99 0.85 -20.69
CA ASP A 339 2.25 0.15 -19.42
C ASP A 339 2.14 -1.35 -19.62
N ARG A 340 2.78 -2.10 -18.74
CA ARG A 340 2.91 -3.56 -18.86
C ARG A 340 2.71 -4.26 -17.52
N ILE A 341 2.39 -5.53 -17.59
CA ILE A 341 2.45 -6.47 -16.45
C ILE A 341 3.59 -7.44 -16.66
N LEU A 342 4.34 -7.65 -15.62
CA LEU A 342 5.51 -8.51 -15.53
C LEU A 342 5.29 -9.59 -14.47
N GLU A 343 5.88 -10.75 -14.66
CA GLU A 343 5.88 -11.87 -13.73
C GLU A 343 7.26 -12.08 -13.12
N LEU A 344 7.30 -12.42 -11.84
CA LEU A 344 8.48 -12.76 -11.07
C LEU A 344 8.21 -14.02 -10.25
N THR A 345 9.16 -14.95 -10.20
CA THR A 345 9.16 -16.03 -9.19
C THR A 345 9.80 -15.48 -7.91
N PRO A 346 9.07 -15.45 -6.77
CA PRO A 346 9.55 -14.91 -5.50
C PRO A 346 10.73 -15.63 -4.88
#